data_838e52d630dae3046c088c3d81287246
#
_entry.id   838e52d630dae3046c088c3d81287246
#
_cell.length_a   1.000
_cell.length_b   1.000
_cell.length_c   1.000
_cell.angle_alpha   90.00
_cell.angle_beta   90.00
_cell.angle_gamma   90.00
#
_symmetry.space_group_name_H-M   'P 1'
#
loop_
_entity.id
_entity.type
_entity.pdbx_description
1 polymer ?
#
loop_
_entity_poly.entity_id
_entity_poly.type
_entity_poly.pdbx_seq_one_letter_code
_entity_poly.pdbx_strand_id
1 'polypeptide(L)'
;MLARSADNLFWVARYIERADFSARTIDAALRLAALPKAYGGDGAEWISPLAAAGNLDLFKQAHDIPDQDNVIAFLAFERSNPTSIRNCIENARTAARAVRTALTVEMWESINAAWLELRRIESERDVTRPMPREEIDRFLEFVKTISRDFDGAAYRTMLRNDTYYFNRLGLYMERADNTARILDVKYHVLLPQAEQVGGTLDYFQWTAILRAVSALTAYHWVYRESIKPWLIMDLLVLRPEMPRSLVSCYENIARFLDILGQDYGQQGAAQRLARNIYTNLLNNRREEIFQHGLHEFVTEFLASNNRLGGVIAEQYLLT
;
A
#
# COMPACT_ATOMS: atom_id res chain seq x y z
N MET A 1 6.45 19.26 18.27
CA MET A 1 7.34 18.05 18.23
C MET A 1 8.65 18.39 17.54
N LEU A 2 9.75 17.64 17.81
CA LEU A 2 10.98 17.76 17.01
C LEU A 2 10.78 17.13 15.63
N ALA A 3 11.33 17.75 14.57
CA ALA A 3 11.24 17.28 13.19
C ALA A 3 11.67 15.79 13.03
N ARG A 4 12.76 15.40 13.71
CA ARG A 4 13.23 14.01 13.75
C ARG A 4 12.23 13.01 14.31
N SER A 5 11.43 13.44 15.31
CA SER A 5 10.40 12.56 15.89
C SER A 5 9.20 12.44 14.94
N ALA A 6 8.79 13.56 14.33
CA ALA A 6 7.74 13.57 13.32
C ALA A 6 8.11 12.66 12.13
N ASP A 7 9.34 12.77 11.64
CA ASP A 7 9.88 11.96 10.56
C ASP A 7 9.81 10.46 10.87
N ASN A 8 10.34 10.04 12.02
CA ASN A 8 10.30 8.63 12.41
C ASN A 8 8.87 8.10 12.55
N LEU A 9 7.94 8.86 13.13
CA LEU A 9 6.53 8.47 13.28
C LEU A 9 5.82 8.32 11.92
N PHE A 10 6.10 9.24 11.00
CA PHE A 10 5.60 9.19 9.64
C PHE A 10 6.10 7.95 8.89
N TRP A 11 7.39 7.67 8.98
CA TRP A 11 8.00 6.54 8.29
C TRP A 11 7.66 5.17 8.91
N VAL A 12 7.50 5.06 10.23
CA VAL A 12 7.04 3.80 10.86
C VAL A 12 5.73 3.36 10.22
N ALA A 13 4.75 4.25 10.11
CA ALA A 13 3.44 3.90 9.54
C ALA A 13 3.54 3.56 8.05
N ARG A 14 4.36 4.30 7.29
CA ARG A 14 4.60 4.00 5.88
C ARG A 14 5.21 2.62 5.67
N TYR A 15 6.24 2.27 6.43
CA TYR A 15 6.89 0.96 6.30
C TYR A 15 5.93 -0.20 6.63
N ILE A 16 5.11 -0.07 7.66
CA ILE A 16 4.13 -1.11 8.03
C ILE A 16 3.05 -1.26 6.95
N GLU A 17 2.48 -0.16 6.44
CA GLU A 17 1.47 -0.20 5.38
C GLU A 17 2.06 -0.73 4.05
N ARG A 18 3.32 -0.42 3.75
CA ARG A 18 4.04 -0.94 2.57
C ARG A 18 4.28 -2.45 2.67
N ALA A 19 4.69 -2.95 3.83
CA ALA A 19 4.85 -4.38 4.07
C ALA A 19 3.52 -5.13 3.89
N ASP A 20 2.42 -4.62 4.46
CA ASP A 20 1.07 -5.16 4.30
C ASP A 20 0.65 -5.21 2.83
N PHE A 21 0.87 -4.12 2.08
CA PHE A 21 0.54 -4.06 0.68
C PHE A 21 1.32 -5.07 -0.16
N SER A 22 2.64 -5.18 0.05
CA SER A 22 3.48 -6.18 -0.62
C SER A 22 2.99 -7.61 -0.33
N ALA A 23 2.64 -7.92 0.92
CA ALA A 23 2.08 -9.21 1.27
C ALA A 23 0.75 -9.49 0.56
N ARG A 24 -0.12 -8.50 0.45
CA ARG A 24 -1.42 -8.62 -0.23
C ARG A 24 -1.29 -8.78 -1.75
N THR A 25 -0.35 -8.11 -2.37
CA THR A 25 -0.11 -8.24 -3.81
C THR A 25 0.51 -9.59 -4.16
N ILE A 26 1.41 -10.11 -3.32
CA ILE A 26 1.92 -11.50 -3.45
C ILE A 26 0.77 -12.51 -3.31
N ASP A 27 -0.10 -12.36 -2.29
CA ASP A 27 -1.27 -13.25 -2.11
C ASP A 27 -2.21 -13.20 -3.31
N ALA A 28 -2.42 -12.02 -3.91
CA ALA A 28 -3.21 -11.86 -5.14
C ALA A 28 -2.58 -12.59 -6.33
N ALA A 29 -1.26 -12.47 -6.52
CA ALA A 29 -0.53 -13.17 -7.58
C ALA A 29 -0.59 -14.71 -7.40
N LEU A 30 -0.42 -15.21 -6.17
CA LEU A 30 -0.56 -16.62 -5.85
C LEU A 30 -1.94 -17.19 -6.18
N ARG A 31 -3.00 -16.41 -5.99
CA ARG A 31 -4.37 -16.80 -6.35
C ARG A 31 -4.59 -16.82 -7.86
N LEU A 32 -4.01 -15.88 -8.59
CA LEU A 32 -4.08 -15.85 -10.06
C LEU A 32 -3.28 -17.01 -10.66
N ALA A 33 -2.07 -17.28 -10.15
CA ALA A 33 -1.25 -18.39 -10.58
C ALA A 33 -1.88 -19.78 -10.33
N ALA A 34 -2.79 -19.89 -9.37
CA ALA A 34 -3.53 -21.12 -9.07
C ALA A 34 -4.72 -21.37 -10.02
N LEU A 35 -5.04 -20.44 -10.93
CA LEU A 35 -6.10 -20.65 -11.92
C LEU A 35 -5.67 -21.67 -12.98
N PRO A 36 -6.62 -22.45 -13.54
CA PRO A 36 -6.33 -23.32 -14.67
C PRO A 36 -5.69 -22.54 -15.82
N LYS A 37 -4.71 -23.13 -16.51
CA LYS A 37 -4.00 -22.50 -17.65
C LYS A 37 -4.91 -21.96 -18.75
N ALA A 38 -6.11 -22.53 -18.90
CA ALA A 38 -7.13 -22.03 -19.82
C ALA A 38 -7.64 -20.61 -19.51
N TYR A 39 -7.40 -20.11 -18.28
CA TYR A 39 -7.87 -18.81 -17.80
C TYR A 39 -6.73 -17.85 -17.43
N GLY A 40 -5.48 -18.23 -17.60
CA GLY A 40 -4.33 -17.39 -17.28
C GLY A 40 -3.04 -18.18 -17.37
N GLY A 41 -1.89 -17.54 -17.28
CA GLY A 41 -0.64 -18.25 -17.12
C GLY A 41 0.39 -18.01 -18.23
N ASP A 42 0.51 -16.76 -18.67
CA ASP A 42 1.66 -16.29 -19.44
C ASP A 42 2.78 -15.70 -18.56
N GLY A 43 2.67 -15.83 -17.22
CA GLY A 43 3.64 -15.29 -16.25
C GLY A 43 3.39 -13.85 -15.85
N ALA A 44 2.41 -13.16 -16.44
CA ALA A 44 2.10 -11.77 -16.13
C ALA A 44 1.62 -11.59 -14.67
N GLU A 45 1.08 -12.62 -14.04
CA GLU A 45 0.66 -12.61 -12.64
C GLU A 45 1.83 -12.30 -11.68
N TRP A 46 3.08 -12.69 -12.03
CA TRP A 46 4.26 -12.42 -11.20
C TRP A 46 4.91 -11.06 -11.49
N ILE A 47 4.65 -10.48 -12.65
CA ILE A 47 5.05 -9.10 -12.95
C ILE A 47 4.19 -8.09 -12.15
N SER A 48 2.92 -8.41 -11.92
CA SER A 48 1.96 -7.54 -11.22
C SER A 48 2.42 -7.06 -9.84
N PRO A 49 2.87 -7.92 -8.89
CA PRO A 49 3.32 -7.44 -7.58
C PRO A 49 4.60 -6.60 -7.66
N LEU A 50 5.50 -6.87 -8.62
CA LEU A 50 6.69 -6.06 -8.86
C LEU A 50 6.33 -4.65 -9.36
N ALA A 51 5.40 -4.57 -10.31
CA ALA A 51 4.93 -3.29 -10.85
C ALA A 51 4.16 -2.49 -9.78
N ALA A 52 3.27 -3.14 -9.01
CA ALA A 52 2.54 -2.52 -7.91
C ALA A 52 3.47 -1.97 -6.82
N ALA A 53 4.55 -2.68 -6.51
CA ALA A 53 5.56 -2.22 -5.57
C ALA A 53 6.51 -1.15 -6.15
N GLY A 54 6.44 -0.87 -7.47
CA GLY A 54 7.39 0.04 -8.15
C GLY A 54 8.80 -0.53 -8.26
N ASN A 55 8.95 -1.85 -8.24
CA ASN A 55 10.23 -2.54 -8.13
C ASN A 55 10.64 -3.31 -9.40
N LEU A 56 9.89 -3.17 -10.50
CA LEU A 56 10.12 -3.96 -11.70
C LEU A 56 11.53 -3.76 -12.28
N ASP A 57 12.01 -2.51 -12.36
CA ASP A 57 13.33 -2.21 -12.90
C ASP A 57 14.46 -2.70 -11.96
N LEU A 58 14.27 -2.57 -10.64
CA LEU A 58 15.23 -3.06 -9.66
C LEU A 58 15.30 -4.61 -9.69
N PHE A 59 14.16 -5.27 -9.85
CA PHE A 59 14.10 -6.72 -10.01
C PHE A 59 14.88 -7.18 -11.26
N LYS A 60 14.66 -6.54 -12.41
CA LYS A 60 15.36 -6.87 -13.67
C LYS A 60 16.87 -6.68 -13.62
N GLN A 61 17.39 -5.88 -12.70
CA GLN A 61 18.83 -5.72 -12.49
C GLN A 61 19.44 -6.90 -11.70
N ALA A 62 18.63 -7.60 -10.91
CA ALA A 62 19.08 -8.68 -10.04
C ALA A 62 18.65 -10.09 -10.52
N HIS A 63 17.57 -10.16 -11.28
CA HIS A 63 16.94 -11.42 -11.69
C HIS A 63 16.47 -11.36 -13.16
N ASP A 64 16.67 -12.44 -13.90
CA ASP A 64 16.29 -12.52 -15.31
C ASP A 64 14.80 -12.91 -15.53
N ILE A 65 14.25 -13.77 -14.65
CA ILE A 65 12.93 -14.37 -14.82
C ILE A 65 12.02 -14.01 -13.64
N PRO A 66 10.89 -13.34 -13.88
CA PRO A 66 9.89 -13.04 -12.86
C PRO A 66 8.96 -14.25 -12.62
N ASP A 67 9.50 -15.33 -12.06
CA ASP A 67 8.73 -16.47 -11.59
C ASP A 67 8.31 -16.34 -10.12
N GLN A 68 7.51 -17.28 -9.64
CA GLN A 68 7.01 -17.30 -8.27
C GLN A 68 8.13 -17.15 -7.24
N ASP A 69 9.16 -17.98 -7.36
CA ASP A 69 10.17 -18.11 -6.32
C ASP A 69 11.08 -16.88 -6.25
N ASN A 70 11.52 -16.37 -7.41
CA ASN A 70 12.33 -15.17 -7.52
C ASN A 70 11.58 -13.93 -7.05
N VAL A 71 10.30 -13.77 -7.45
CA VAL A 71 9.50 -12.61 -7.08
C VAL A 71 9.17 -12.61 -5.59
N ILE A 72 8.80 -13.76 -5.02
CA ILE A 72 8.54 -13.86 -3.58
C ILE A 72 9.83 -13.63 -2.79
N ALA A 73 10.96 -14.24 -3.18
CA ALA A 73 12.24 -14.02 -2.52
C ALA A 73 12.63 -12.54 -2.53
N PHE A 74 12.50 -11.87 -3.68
CA PHE A 74 12.85 -10.47 -3.87
C PHE A 74 11.96 -9.52 -3.07
N LEU A 75 10.63 -9.68 -3.16
CA LEU A 75 9.70 -8.78 -2.47
C LEU A 75 9.61 -9.05 -0.96
N ALA A 76 9.81 -10.29 -0.52
CA ALA A 76 9.68 -10.64 0.87
C ALA A 76 10.98 -10.50 1.67
N PHE A 77 12.13 -10.96 1.15
CA PHE A 77 13.32 -11.19 1.96
C PHE A 77 14.59 -10.51 1.46
N GLU A 78 14.65 -10.08 0.20
CA GLU A 78 15.89 -9.59 -0.37
C GLU A 78 16.35 -8.28 0.25
N ARG A 79 17.60 -8.26 0.74
CA ARG A 79 18.18 -7.10 1.42
C ARG A 79 18.55 -5.96 0.47
N SER A 80 18.88 -6.29 -0.77
CA SER A 80 19.18 -5.31 -1.83
C SER A 80 17.92 -4.54 -2.27
N ASN A 81 16.73 -5.11 -2.06
CA ASN A 81 15.46 -4.42 -2.28
C ASN A 81 15.09 -3.56 -1.05
N PRO A 82 15.22 -2.23 -1.09
CA PRO A 82 14.97 -1.38 0.07
C PRO A 82 13.51 -1.39 0.55
N THR A 83 12.60 -1.87 -0.31
CA THR A 83 11.16 -1.95 -0.02
C THR A 83 10.68 -3.38 0.21
N SER A 84 11.58 -4.36 0.33
CA SER A 84 11.20 -5.72 0.72
C SER A 84 10.47 -5.72 2.07
N ILE A 85 9.56 -6.67 2.27
CA ILE A 85 8.82 -6.82 3.53
C ILE A 85 9.80 -6.87 4.71
N ARG A 86 10.88 -7.63 4.55
CA ARG A 86 11.97 -7.73 5.54
C ARG A 86 12.55 -6.37 5.91
N ASN A 87 12.95 -5.58 4.92
CA ASN A 87 13.55 -4.26 5.13
C ASN A 87 12.53 -3.25 5.67
N CYS A 88 11.28 -3.33 5.24
CA CYS A 88 10.19 -2.51 5.79
C CYS A 88 10.01 -2.77 7.29
N ILE A 89 9.96 -4.03 7.75
CA ILE A 89 9.80 -4.36 9.17
C ILE A 89 11.05 -3.92 9.97
N GLU A 90 12.27 -4.11 9.45
CA GLU A 90 13.50 -3.65 10.08
C GLU A 90 13.54 -2.12 10.23
N ASN A 91 13.21 -1.40 9.17
CA ASN A 91 13.18 0.05 9.16
C ASN A 91 12.09 0.61 10.07
N ALA A 92 10.88 -0.01 10.06
CA ALA A 92 9.81 0.34 10.99
C ALA A 92 10.26 0.19 12.44
N ARG A 93 10.92 -0.91 12.80
CA ARG A 93 11.45 -1.12 14.16
C ARG A 93 12.54 -0.12 14.51
N THR A 94 13.44 0.18 13.57
CA THR A 94 14.53 1.15 13.79
C THR A 94 13.98 2.54 14.04
N ALA A 95 13.04 3.00 13.23
CA ALA A 95 12.36 4.28 13.41
C ALA A 95 11.52 4.30 14.72
N ALA A 96 10.78 3.23 15.02
CA ALA A 96 10.01 3.11 16.26
C ALA A 96 10.92 3.17 17.51
N ARG A 97 12.10 2.55 17.46
CA ARG A 97 13.09 2.62 18.55
C ARG A 97 13.59 4.04 18.78
N ALA A 98 13.79 4.82 17.73
CA ALA A 98 14.22 6.22 17.82
C ALA A 98 13.18 7.12 18.52
N VAL A 99 11.90 6.76 18.45
CA VAL A 99 10.78 7.50 19.05
C VAL A 99 10.04 6.70 20.12
N ARG A 100 10.73 5.78 20.79
CA ARG A 100 10.13 4.85 21.75
C ARG A 100 9.25 5.52 22.83
N THR A 101 9.64 6.71 23.27
CA THR A 101 8.89 7.50 24.28
C THR A 101 7.63 8.17 23.73
N ALA A 102 7.47 8.24 22.41
CA ALA A 102 6.29 8.81 21.75
C ALA A 102 5.29 7.72 21.33
N LEU A 103 5.69 6.43 21.40
CA LEU A 103 4.82 5.29 21.12
C LEU A 103 4.19 4.75 22.40
N THR A 104 3.00 4.17 22.27
CA THR A 104 2.40 3.41 23.37
C THR A 104 3.11 2.06 23.53
N VAL A 105 2.89 1.41 24.68
CA VAL A 105 3.50 0.11 24.97
C VAL A 105 3.06 -0.92 23.91
N GLU A 106 1.77 -0.94 23.59
CA GLU A 106 1.16 -1.87 22.64
C GLU A 106 1.73 -1.70 21.22
N MET A 107 1.94 -0.47 20.77
CA MET A 107 2.56 -0.20 19.47
C MET A 107 4.00 -0.71 19.40
N TRP A 108 4.78 -0.46 20.46
CA TRP A 108 6.15 -0.95 20.52
C TRP A 108 6.21 -2.47 20.58
N GLU A 109 5.40 -3.10 21.40
CA GLU A 109 5.34 -4.57 21.52
C GLU A 109 4.97 -5.22 20.19
N SER A 110 3.98 -4.68 19.47
CA SER A 110 3.59 -5.15 18.14
C SER A 110 4.78 -5.14 17.16
N ILE A 111 5.48 -4.02 17.02
CA ILE A 111 6.63 -3.92 16.10
C ILE A 111 7.80 -4.79 16.54
N ASN A 112 8.09 -4.84 17.85
CA ASN A 112 9.22 -5.62 18.35
C ASN A 112 8.96 -7.13 18.25
N ALA A 113 7.74 -7.58 18.52
CA ALA A 113 7.32 -8.97 18.31
C ALA A 113 7.40 -9.34 16.82
N ALA A 114 6.95 -8.45 15.94
CA ALA A 114 7.05 -8.63 14.49
C ALA A 114 8.51 -8.83 14.03
N TRP A 115 9.43 -8.04 14.55
CA TRP A 115 10.85 -8.18 14.23
C TRP A 115 11.44 -9.50 14.75
N LEU A 116 11.12 -9.91 15.95
CA LEU A 116 11.62 -11.15 16.53
C LEU A 116 11.12 -12.37 15.73
N GLU A 117 9.84 -12.37 15.36
CA GLU A 117 9.27 -13.43 14.56
C GLU A 117 9.85 -13.47 13.14
N LEU A 118 10.05 -12.31 12.50
CA LEU A 118 10.72 -12.22 11.21
C LEU A 118 12.13 -12.84 11.27
N ARG A 119 12.90 -12.52 12.32
CA ARG A 119 14.24 -13.09 12.52
C ARG A 119 14.20 -14.61 12.73
N ARG A 120 13.19 -15.13 13.42
CA ARG A 120 12.97 -16.56 13.57
C ARG A 120 12.71 -17.21 12.20
N ILE A 121 11.79 -16.63 11.42
CA ILE A 121 11.47 -17.14 10.07
C ILE A 121 12.71 -17.10 9.17
N GLU A 122 13.50 -16.02 9.17
CA GLU A 122 14.74 -15.92 8.40
C GLU A 122 15.76 -17.01 8.81
N SER A 123 15.89 -17.33 10.11
CA SER A 123 16.85 -18.31 10.61
C SER A 123 16.46 -19.76 10.31
N GLU A 124 15.14 -20.03 10.20
CA GLU A 124 14.62 -21.37 9.90
C GLU A 124 14.47 -21.62 8.39
N ARG A 125 14.50 -20.55 7.58
CA ARG A 125 14.32 -20.64 6.14
C ARG A 125 15.53 -21.29 5.47
N ASP A 126 15.28 -22.36 4.71
CA ASP A 126 16.24 -22.93 3.79
C ASP A 126 16.25 -22.14 2.47
N VAL A 127 17.29 -21.32 2.27
CA VAL A 127 17.45 -20.47 1.07
C VAL A 127 17.81 -21.25 -0.18
N THR A 128 18.14 -22.55 -0.05
CA THR A 128 18.55 -23.40 -1.19
C THR A 128 17.35 -24.05 -1.91
N ARG A 129 16.17 -23.94 -1.34
CA ARG A 129 14.92 -24.49 -1.91
C ARG A 129 13.81 -23.44 -1.95
N PRO A 130 12.87 -23.60 -2.91
CA PRO A 130 11.64 -22.83 -2.92
C PRO A 130 10.87 -22.94 -1.59
N MET A 131 10.25 -21.85 -1.17
CA MET A 131 9.40 -21.86 0.02
C MET A 131 8.09 -22.62 -0.27
N PRO A 132 7.73 -23.64 0.53
CA PRO A 132 6.46 -24.33 0.36
C PRO A 132 5.26 -23.40 0.48
N ARG A 133 4.19 -23.68 -0.25
CA ARG A 133 2.98 -22.85 -0.28
C ARG A 133 2.43 -22.53 1.11
N GLU A 134 2.38 -23.50 1.99
CA GLU A 134 1.89 -23.32 3.38
C GLU A 134 2.77 -22.37 4.19
N GLU A 135 4.08 -22.36 3.96
CA GLU A 135 5.01 -21.45 4.61
C GLU A 135 4.83 -20.03 4.07
N ILE A 136 4.62 -19.87 2.77
CA ILE A 136 4.31 -18.58 2.14
C ILE A 136 3.00 -18.03 2.73
N ASP A 137 1.93 -18.81 2.75
CA ASP A 137 0.62 -18.37 3.25
C ASP A 137 0.71 -17.94 4.73
N ARG A 138 1.45 -18.67 5.57
CA ARG A 138 1.70 -18.31 6.98
C ARG A 138 2.49 -17.01 7.10
N PHE A 139 3.53 -16.84 6.29
CA PHE A 139 4.34 -15.61 6.28
C PHE A 139 3.51 -14.40 5.85
N LEU A 140 2.72 -14.50 4.78
CA LEU A 140 1.87 -13.40 4.32
C LEU A 140 0.79 -13.05 5.36
N GLU A 141 0.19 -14.04 6.03
CA GLU A 141 -0.78 -13.76 7.09
C GLU A 141 -0.13 -13.13 8.32
N PHE A 142 1.07 -13.54 8.68
CA PHE A 142 1.87 -12.89 9.72
C PHE A 142 2.08 -11.41 9.41
N VAL A 143 2.49 -11.04 8.19
CA VAL A 143 2.72 -9.63 7.80
C VAL A 143 1.41 -8.83 7.86
N LYS A 144 0.31 -9.37 7.36
CA LYS A 144 -1.01 -8.74 7.43
C LYS A 144 -1.49 -8.55 8.89
N THR A 145 -1.13 -9.48 9.78
CA THR A 145 -1.45 -9.39 11.22
C THR A 145 -0.68 -8.25 11.88
N ILE A 146 0.62 -8.10 11.60
CA ILE A 146 1.43 -6.98 12.11
C ILE A 146 0.77 -5.64 11.80
N SER A 147 0.33 -5.45 10.55
CA SER A 147 -0.31 -4.20 10.12
C SER A 147 -1.60 -3.92 10.88
N ARG A 148 -2.45 -4.94 11.06
CA ARG A 148 -3.71 -4.82 11.83
C ARG A 148 -3.44 -4.49 13.31
N ASP A 149 -2.48 -5.16 13.91
CA ASP A 149 -2.17 -5.01 15.34
C ASP A 149 -1.56 -3.63 15.61
N PHE A 150 -0.63 -3.19 14.77
CA PHE A 150 -0.01 -1.86 14.88
C PHE A 150 -1.04 -0.73 14.68
N ASP A 151 -1.87 -0.82 13.61
CA ASP A 151 -2.91 0.19 13.33
C ASP A 151 -3.98 0.21 14.44
N GLY A 152 -4.39 -0.97 14.92
CA GLY A 152 -5.31 -1.12 16.02
C GLY A 152 -4.76 -0.54 17.32
N ALA A 153 -3.50 -0.81 17.67
CA ALA A 153 -2.82 -0.22 18.82
C ALA A 153 -2.75 1.30 18.71
N ALA A 154 -2.28 1.83 17.57
CA ALA A 154 -2.20 3.27 17.33
C ALA A 154 -3.58 3.95 17.48
N TYR A 155 -4.61 3.36 16.86
CA TYR A 155 -5.96 3.93 16.93
C TYR A 155 -6.54 3.93 18.35
N ARG A 156 -6.31 2.86 19.12
CA ARG A 156 -6.95 2.65 20.44
C ARG A 156 -6.22 3.30 21.60
N THR A 157 -4.90 3.50 21.49
CA THR A 157 -4.07 3.84 22.64
C THR A 157 -3.31 5.16 22.52
N MET A 158 -3.11 5.71 21.31
CA MET A 158 -2.45 7.01 21.15
C MET A 158 -3.36 8.19 21.52
N LEU A 159 -2.80 9.15 22.26
CA LEU A 159 -3.41 10.47 22.42
C LEU A 159 -3.50 11.17 21.06
N ARG A 160 -4.62 11.85 20.79
CA ARG A 160 -4.87 12.58 19.54
C ARG A 160 -4.13 13.93 19.54
N ASN A 161 -2.84 13.87 19.40
CA ASN A 161 -1.91 15.00 19.31
C ASN A 161 -1.04 14.88 18.05
N ASP A 162 -0.05 15.74 17.90
CA ASP A 162 0.87 15.75 16.77
C ASP A 162 1.56 14.39 16.52
N THR A 163 1.89 13.63 17.57
CA THR A 163 2.45 12.27 17.48
C THR A 163 1.51 11.34 16.68
N TYR A 164 0.24 11.34 17.03
CA TYR A 164 -0.77 10.57 16.31
C TYR A 164 -0.95 11.06 14.89
N TYR A 165 -1.02 12.37 14.68
CA TYR A 165 -1.29 12.92 13.35
C TYR A 165 -0.16 12.63 12.35
N PHE A 166 1.12 12.71 12.76
CA PHE A 166 2.23 12.30 11.88
C PHE A 166 2.22 10.82 11.56
N ASN A 167 1.90 9.96 12.53
CA ASN A 167 1.75 8.52 12.27
C ASN A 167 0.61 8.26 11.26
N ARG A 168 -0.55 8.91 11.42
CA ARG A 168 -1.68 8.75 10.51
C ARG A 168 -1.41 9.34 9.12
N LEU A 169 -0.69 10.44 9.02
CA LEU A 169 -0.26 10.99 7.73
C LEU A 169 0.58 9.99 6.95
N GLY A 170 1.57 9.35 7.59
CA GLY A 170 2.37 8.31 6.95
C GLY A 170 1.50 7.16 6.44
N LEU A 171 0.56 6.67 7.25
CA LEU A 171 -0.36 5.62 6.86
C LEU A 171 -1.18 5.98 5.62
N TYR A 172 -1.86 7.13 5.63
CA TYR A 172 -2.77 7.50 4.54
C TYR A 172 -2.04 7.88 3.27
N MET A 173 -0.85 8.49 3.37
CA MET A 173 0.01 8.76 2.21
C MET A 173 0.42 7.47 1.50
N GLU A 174 0.86 6.46 2.25
CA GLU A 174 1.25 5.17 1.68
C GLU A 174 0.05 4.40 1.16
N ARG A 175 -1.08 4.44 1.87
CA ARG A 175 -2.33 3.77 1.47
C ARG A 175 -2.89 4.32 0.17
N ALA A 176 -2.85 5.64 -0.03
CA ALA A 176 -3.25 6.28 -1.28
C ALA A 176 -2.32 5.88 -2.44
N ASP A 177 -1.01 5.88 -2.21
CA ASP A 177 -0.01 5.42 -3.19
C ASP A 177 -0.26 3.97 -3.62
N ASN A 178 -0.44 3.07 -2.66
CA ASN A 178 -0.71 1.66 -2.87
C ASN A 178 -2.00 1.40 -3.67
N THR A 179 -3.08 2.13 -3.36
CA THR A 179 -4.36 2.02 -4.08
C THR A 179 -4.24 2.51 -5.51
N ALA A 180 -3.54 3.61 -5.74
CA ALA A 180 -3.28 4.11 -7.08
C ALA A 180 -2.45 3.13 -7.90
N ARG A 181 -1.35 2.61 -7.34
CA ARG A 181 -0.47 1.64 -8.04
C ARG A 181 -1.18 0.35 -8.41
N ILE A 182 -2.03 -0.20 -7.54
CA ILE A 182 -2.72 -1.45 -7.87
C ILE A 182 -3.78 -1.26 -8.97
N LEU A 183 -4.37 -0.07 -9.07
CA LEU A 183 -5.24 0.29 -10.19
C LEU A 183 -4.45 0.39 -11.50
N ASP A 184 -3.25 0.98 -11.46
CA ASP A 184 -2.37 1.13 -12.62
C ASP A 184 -1.87 -0.21 -13.18
N VAL A 185 -1.54 -1.16 -12.30
CA VAL A 185 -1.11 -2.52 -12.68
C VAL A 185 -2.11 -3.21 -13.59
N LYS A 186 -3.41 -3.02 -13.38
CA LYS A 186 -4.43 -3.61 -14.24
C LYS A 186 -4.30 -3.13 -15.68
N TYR A 187 -3.95 -1.89 -15.90
CA TYR A 187 -3.80 -1.33 -17.24
C TYR A 187 -2.49 -1.72 -17.92
N HIS A 188 -1.38 -1.77 -17.20
CA HIS A 188 -0.07 -2.02 -17.79
C HIS A 188 0.33 -3.48 -17.88
N VAL A 189 -0.13 -4.30 -16.94
CA VAL A 189 0.38 -5.67 -16.79
C VAL A 189 -0.71 -6.71 -17.08
N LEU A 190 -1.94 -6.40 -16.70
CA LEU A 190 -3.04 -7.36 -16.75
C LEU A 190 -4.07 -7.04 -17.83
N LEU A 191 -3.82 -6.06 -18.72
CA LEU A 191 -4.73 -5.81 -19.84
C LEU A 191 -4.76 -7.04 -20.76
N PRO A 192 -5.92 -7.69 -20.88
CA PRO A 192 -6.09 -8.71 -21.92
C PRO A 192 -5.99 -8.03 -23.27
N GLN A 193 -5.54 -8.77 -24.29
CA GLN A 193 -5.73 -8.36 -25.68
C GLN A 193 -7.21 -7.98 -25.88
N ALA A 194 -7.50 -7.01 -26.75
CA ALA A 194 -8.84 -6.38 -26.87
C ALA A 194 -10.02 -7.37 -26.98
N GLU A 195 -9.78 -8.59 -27.39
CA GLU A 195 -10.77 -9.68 -27.52
C GLU A 195 -11.17 -10.34 -26.18
N GLN A 196 -10.48 -10.01 -25.06
CA GLN A 196 -10.68 -10.68 -23.76
C GLN A 196 -11.27 -9.75 -22.67
N VAL A 197 -11.57 -8.50 -22.97
CA VAL A 197 -12.19 -7.57 -22.02
C VAL A 197 -13.57 -8.08 -21.65
N GLY A 198 -13.82 -8.24 -20.33
CA GLY A 198 -15.09 -8.80 -19.80
C GLY A 198 -15.13 -10.34 -19.76
N GLY A 199 -14.02 -11.03 -20.14
CA GLY A 199 -13.90 -12.48 -20.03
C GLY A 199 -13.65 -12.97 -18.59
N THR A 200 -13.57 -14.29 -18.44
CA THR A 200 -13.39 -14.95 -17.13
C THR A 200 -12.06 -14.53 -16.46
N LEU A 201 -10.97 -14.39 -17.22
CA LEU A 201 -9.67 -13.95 -16.71
C LEU A 201 -9.76 -12.50 -16.16
N ASP A 202 -10.39 -11.61 -16.91
CA ASP A 202 -10.60 -10.22 -16.51
C ASP A 202 -11.36 -10.13 -15.18
N TYR A 203 -12.41 -10.94 -15.01
CA TYR A 203 -13.14 -11.07 -13.75
C TYR A 203 -12.25 -11.51 -12.58
N PHE A 204 -11.38 -12.53 -12.77
CA PHE A 204 -10.49 -13.01 -11.72
C PHE A 204 -9.41 -11.98 -11.35
N GLN A 205 -8.85 -11.28 -12.34
CA GLN A 205 -7.87 -10.21 -12.12
C GLN A 205 -8.47 -9.05 -11.31
N TRP A 206 -9.66 -8.59 -11.65
CA TRP A 206 -10.36 -7.57 -10.87
C TRP A 206 -10.74 -8.05 -9.47
N THR A 207 -11.13 -9.31 -9.33
CA THR A 207 -11.37 -9.91 -8.01
C THR A 207 -10.10 -9.93 -7.17
N ALA A 208 -8.95 -10.25 -7.76
CA ALA A 208 -7.66 -10.25 -7.08
C ALA A 208 -7.27 -8.84 -6.60
N ILE A 209 -7.48 -7.81 -7.43
CA ILE A 209 -7.27 -6.40 -7.07
C ILE A 209 -8.15 -6.01 -5.87
N LEU A 210 -9.45 -6.28 -5.93
CA LEU A 210 -10.37 -5.98 -4.83
C LEU A 210 -9.96 -6.69 -3.53
N ARG A 211 -9.47 -7.93 -3.61
CA ARG A 211 -8.96 -8.68 -2.44
C ARG A 211 -7.68 -8.08 -1.89
N ALA A 212 -6.75 -7.67 -2.75
CA ALA A 212 -5.49 -7.05 -2.33
C ALA A 212 -5.71 -5.77 -1.50
N VAL A 213 -6.74 -5.00 -1.81
CA VAL A 213 -7.11 -3.80 -1.03
C VAL A 213 -8.23 -4.03 -0.03
N SER A 214 -8.61 -5.30 0.26
CA SER A 214 -9.71 -5.67 1.17
C SER A 214 -11.06 -5.07 0.81
N ALA A 215 -11.32 -4.83 -0.48
CA ALA A 215 -12.50 -4.13 -0.96
C ALA A 215 -13.60 -5.04 -1.54
N LEU A 216 -13.36 -6.36 -1.68
CA LEU A 216 -14.30 -7.26 -2.35
C LEU A 216 -15.68 -7.30 -1.67
N THR A 217 -15.70 -7.42 -0.34
CA THR A 217 -16.96 -7.42 0.42
C THR A 217 -17.66 -6.06 0.33
N ALA A 218 -16.92 -4.96 0.46
CA ALA A 218 -17.45 -3.61 0.30
C ALA A 218 -18.05 -3.39 -1.10
N TYR A 219 -17.37 -3.88 -2.14
CA TYR A 219 -17.89 -3.83 -3.50
C TYR A 219 -19.29 -4.45 -3.61
N HIS A 220 -19.47 -5.68 -3.11
CA HIS A 220 -20.76 -6.37 -3.16
C HIS A 220 -21.83 -5.69 -2.31
N TRP A 221 -21.49 -5.04 -1.20
CA TRP A 221 -22.44 -4.29 -0.39
C TRP A 221 -22.92 -3.01 -1.09
N VAL A 222 -22.01 -2.31 -1.77
CA VAL A 222 -22.32 -1.02 -2.41
C VAL A 222 -23.10 -1.20 -3.70
N TYR A 223 -22.64 -2.11 -4.58
CA TYR A 223 -23.18 -2.17 -5.93
C TYR A 223 -24.19 -3.30 -6.15
N ARG A 224 -24.07 -4.41 -5.41
CA ARG A 224 -24.95 -5.60 -5.56
C ARG A 224 -25.01 -6.13 -6.99
N GLU A 225 -23.96 -5.92 -7.76
CA GLU A 225 -23.82 -6.28 -9.17
C GLU A 225 -22.56 -7.13 -9.39
N SER A 226 -22.47 -7.72 -10.59
CA SER A 226 -21.23 -8.36 -11.05
C SER A 226 -20.07 -7.38 -11.07
N ILE A 227 -18.85 -7.90 -10.99
CA ILE A 227 -17.62 -7.08 -11.00
C ILE A 227 -17.51 -6.35 -12.35
N LYS A 228 -17.42 -5.02 -12.28
CA LYS A 228 -17.29 -4.13 -13.43
C LYS A 228 -16.16 -3.11 -13.19
N PRO A 229 -15.25 -2.91 -14.15
CA PRO A 229 -14.09 -2.03 -13.99
C PRO A 229 -14.44 -0.62 -13.49
N TRP A 230 -15.47 -0.01 -14.05
CA TRP A 230 -15.89 1.35 -13.67
C TRP A 230 -16.47 1.46 -12.27
N LEU A 231 -17.09 0.39 -11.73
CA LEU A 231 -17.56 0.36 -10.34
C LEU A 231 -16.41 0.13 -9.36
N ILE A 232 -15.36 -0.60 -9.77
CA ILE A 232 -14.15 -0.76 -8.97
C ILE A 232 -13.42 0.58 -8.87
N MET A 233 -13.29 1.29 -9.99
CA MET A 233 -12.72 2.63 -10.00
C MET A 233 -13.54 3.58 -9.12
N ASP A 234 -14.88 3.59 -9.27
CA ASP A 234 -15.77 4.38 -8.39
C ASP A 234 -15.50 4.07 -6.92
N LEU A 235 -15.40 2.79 -6.54
CA LEU A 235 -15.15 2.37 -5.16
C LEU A 235 -13.78 2.81 -4.64
N LEU A 236 -12.72 2.60 -5.41
CA LEU A 236 -11.35 2.79 -4.96
C LEU A 236 -10.82 4.22 -5.16
N VAL A 237 -11.49 5.02 -5.98
CA VAL A 237 -11.09 6.42 -6.20
C VAL A 237 -12.04 7.37 -5.48
N LEU A 238 -13.35 7.24 -5.69
CA LEU A 238 -14.34 8.30 -5.40
C LEU A 238 -15.18 8.07 -4.12
N ARG A 239 -15.23 6.85 -3.57
CA ARG A 239 -16.10 6.56 -2.42
C ARG A 239 -15.44 6.91 -1.08
N PRO A 240 -15.94 7.92 -0.34
CA PRO A 240 -15.37 8.29 0.97
C PRO A 240 -15.60 7.21 2.03
N GLU A 241 -16.63 6.37 1.89
CA GLU A 241 -16.92 5.28 2.82
C GLU A 241 -15.93 4.11 2.71
N MET A 242 -15.19 4.02 1.61
CA MET A 242 -14.17 2.99 1.42
C MET A 242 -12.84 3.44 2.04
N PRO A 243 -12.35 2.81 3.13
CA PRO A 243 -11.18 3.31 3.88
C PRO A 243 -9.86 3.36 3.09
N ARG A 244 -9.81 2.65 1.96
CA ARG A 244 -8.66 2.62 1.05
C ARG A 244 -8.88 3.40 -0.24
N SER A 245 -9.99 4.11 -0.41
CA SER A 245 -10.20 4.96 -1.58
C SER A 245 -9.27 6.19 -1.53
N LEU A 246 -8.97 6.74 -2.69
CA LEU A 246 -8.15 7.93 -2.79
C LEU A 246 -8.80 9.12 -2.08
N VAL A 247 -10.12 9.30 -2.26
CA VAL A 247 -10.89 10.35 -1.58
C VAL A 247 -10.81 10.19 -0.06
N SER A 248 -11.07 9.00 0.49
CA SER A 248 -11.01 8.76 1.94
C SER A 248 -9.61 8.99 2.51
N CYS A 249 -8.57 8.58 1.81
CA CYS A 249 -7.20 8.84 2.22
C CYS A 249 -6.90 10.34 2.26
N TYR A 250 -7.29 11.09 1.22
CA TYR A 250 -7.02 12.52 1.14
C TYR A 250 -7.89 13.39 2.04
N GLU A 251 -9.11 12.96 2.36
CA GLU A 251 -9.91 13.56 3.43
C GLU A 251 -9.16 13.54 4.76
N ASN A 252 -8.59 12.39 5.10
CA ASN A 252 -7.82 12.25 6.34
C ASN A 252 -6.49 13.01 6.29
N ILE A 253 -5.76 12.97 5.17
CA ILE A 253 -4.51 13.72 4.99
C ILE A 253 -4.74 15.21 5.15
N ALA A 254 -5.73 15.78 4.45
CA ALA A 254 -6.06 17.20 4.52
C ALA A 254 -6.47 17.59 5.94
N ARG A 255 -7.34 16.81 6.57
CA ARG A 255 -7.79 17.04 7.96
C ARG A 255 -6.63 17.06 8.96
N PHE A 256 -5.71 16.08 8.90
CA PHE A 256 -4.59 16.03 9.84
C PHE A 256 -3.57 17.13 9.59
N LEU A 257 -3.31 17.49 8.34
CA LEU A 257 -2.46 18.64 8.03
C LEU A 257 -3.09 19.95 8.52
N ASP A 258 -4.42 20.11 8.41
CA ASP A 258 -5.12 21.29 8.92
C ASP A 258 -5.03 21.39 10.45
N ILE A 259 -5.18 20.28 11.18
CA ILE A 259 -5.01 20.24 12.63
C ILE A 259 -3.56 20.61 12.99
N LEU A 260 -2.56 19.99 12.35
CA LEU A 260 -1.16 20.34 12.58
C LEU A 260 -0.87 21.82 12.27
N GLY A 261 -1.47 22.36 11.20
CA GLY A 261 -1.35 23.78 10.87
C GLY A 261 -1.93 24.70 11.94
N GLN A 262 -3.02 24.30 12.59
CA GLN A 262 -3.62 25.02 13.73
C GLN A 262 -2.73 24.90 14.98
N ASP A 263 -2.28 23.68 15.33
CA ASP A 263 -1.47 23.42 16.52
C ASP A 263 -0.11 24.15 16.48
N TYR A 264 0.49 24.25 15.30
CA TYR A 264 1.75 24.98 15.09
C TYR A 264 1.59 26.45 14.70
N GLY A 265 0.35 26.94 14.56
CA GLY A 265 0.07 28.32 14.20
C GLY A 265 0.51 28.70 12.78
N GLN A 266 0.73 27.74 11.89
CA GLN A 266 1.23 27.96 10.54
C GLN A 266 0.47 27.12 9.51
N GLN A 267 -0.12 27.80 8.53
CA GLN A 267 -0.70 27.18 7.33
C GLN A 267 0.33 27.28 6.17
N GLY A 268 0.86 26.13 5.78
CA GLY A 268 1.96 26.05 4.80
C GLY A 268 1.56 25.51 3.42
N ALA A 269 2.58 25.12 2.66
CA ALA A 269 2.41 24.54 1.34
C ALA A 269 1.76 23.14 1.41
N ALA A 270 2.05 22.37 2.44
CA ALA A 270 1.49 21.03 2.62
C ALA A 270 -0.04 21.05 2.73
N GLN A 271 -0.60 21.96 3.56
CA GLN A 271 -2.05 22.11 3.68
C GLN A 271 -2.72 22.52 2.36
N ARG A 272 -2.15 23.52 1.68
CA ARG A 272 -2.70 23.98 0.40
C ARG A 272 -2.70 22.88 -0.66
N LEU A 273 -1.59 22.15 -0.77
CA LEU A 273 -1.47 21.08 -1.77
C LEU A 273 -2.41 19.92 -1.45
N ALA A 274 -2.49 19.49 -0.20
CA ALA A 274 -3.40 18.41 0.21
C ALA A 274 -4.87 18.75 -0.06
N ARG A 275 -5.29 19.99 0.29
CA ARG A 275 -6.65 20.46 -0.01
C ARG A 275 -6.94 20.51 -1.51
N ASN A 276 -5.98 20.96 -2.32
CA ASN A 276 -6.15 21.00 -3.77
C ASN A 276 -6.33 19.60 -4.35
N ILE A 277 -5.51 18.62 -3.92
CA ILE A 277 -5.64 17.24 -4.38
C ILE A 277 -6.98 16.66 -3.92
N TYR A 278 -7.38 16.88 -2.67
CA TYR A 278 -8.66 16.42 -2.15
C TYR A 278 -9.86 17.03 -2.90
N THR A 279 -9.83 18.35 -3.15
CA THR A 279 -10.88 19.04 -3.90
C THR A 279 -10.96 18.54 -5.34
N ASN A 280 -9.82 18.30 -5.98
CA ASN A 280 -9.79 17.71 -7.32
C ASN A 280 -10.41 16.33 -7.34
N LEU A 281 -10.09 15.46 -6.36
CA LEU A 281 -10.68 14.14 -6.24
C LEU A 281 -12.21 14.20 -6.05
N LEU A 282 -12.72 15.13 -5.24
CA LEU A 282 -14.17 15.32 -5.02
C LEU A 282 -14.91 15.85 -6.26
N ASN A 283 -14.23 16.68 -7.06
CA ASN A 283 -14.83 17.29 -8.24
C ASN A 283 -14.77 16.36 -9.47
N ASN A 284 -13.91 15.34 -9.45
CA ASN A 284 -13.82 14.38 -10.54
C ASN A 284 -15.10 13.53 -10.62
N ARG A 285 -15.63 13.42 -11.82
CA ARG A 285 -16.75 12.51 -12.12
C ARG A 285 -16.21 11.22 -12.71
N ARG A 286 -16.88 10.13 -12.42
CA ARG A 286 -16.54 8.80 -12.94
C ARG A 286 -16.36 8.82 -14.45
N GLU A 287 -17.26 9.49 -15.17
CA GLU A 287 -17.26 9.61 -16.63
C GLU A 287 -16.03 10.36 -17.14
N GLU A 288 -15.57 11.39 -16.43
CA GLU A 288 -14.40 12.20 -16.79
C GLU A 288 -13.11 11.42 -16.66
N ILE A 289 -12.95 10.63 -15.58
CA ILE A 289 -11.79 9.76 -15.39
C ILE A 289 -11.69 8.72 -16.51
N PHE A 290 -12.83 8.15 -16.94
CA PHE A 290 -12.85 7.20 -18.05
C PHE A 290 -12.56 7.84 -19.41
N GLN A 291 -13.01 9.06 -19.65
CA GLN A 291 -12.77 9.77 -20.91
C GLN A 291 -11.32 10.23 -21.06
N HIS A 292 -10.66 10.64 -19.96
CA HIS A 292 -9.24 11.03 -19.97
C HIS A 292 -8.29 9.82 -19.92
N GLY A 293 -8.78 8.66 -19.49
CA GLY A 293 -7.98 7.46 -19.26
C GLY A 293 -7.60 7.30 -17.78
N LEU A 294 -7.86 6.09 -17.25
CA LEU A 294 -7.55 5.81 -15.85
C LEU A 294 -6.04 5.79 -15.59
N HIS A 295 -5.24 5.36 -16.57
CA HIS A 295 -3.79 5.37 -16.45
C HIS A 295 -3.23 6.78 -16.29
N GLU A 296 -3.65 7.70 -17.14
CA GLU A 296 -3.25 9.12 -17.10
C GLU A 296 -3.64 9.72 -15.73
N PHE A 297 -4.86 9.49 -15.30
CA PHE A 297 -5.35 9.94 -13.99
C PHE A 297 -4.49 9.40 -12.83
N VAL A 298 -4.20 8.09 -12.82
CA VAL A 298 -3.39 7.45 -11.76
C VAL A 298 -1.96 7.97 -11.78
N THR A 299 -1.38 8.16 -12.96
CA THR A 299 -0.01 8.70 -13.11
C THR A 299 0.10 10.12 -12.54
N GLU A 300 -0.84 10.99 -12.88
CA GLU A 300 -0.92 12.35 -12.34
C GLU A 300 -1.15 12.37 -10.83
N PHE A 301 -2.01 11.47 -10.35
CA PHE A 301 -2.25 11.31 -8.91
C PHE A 301 -0.98 10.88 -8.17
N LEU A 302 -0.27 9.87 -8.66
CA LEU A 302 0.99 9.40 -8.05
C LEU A 302 2.06 10.49 -8.02
N ALA A 303 2.19 11.27 -9.09
CA ALA A 303 3.09 12.42 -9.13
C ALA A 303 2.70 13.47 -8.07
N SER A 304 1.41 13.77 -7.94
CA SER A 304 0.87 14.72 -6.96
C SER A 304 1.06 14.21 -5.52
N ASN A 305 0.83 12.91 -5.27
CA ASN A 305 1.04 12.27 -3.97
C ASN A 305 2.52 12.31 -3.56
N ASN A 306 3.43 12.00 -4.47
CA ASN A 306 4.87 12.09 -4.22
C ASN A 306 5.32 13.53 -3.94
N ARG A 307 4.82 14.50 -4.70
CA ARG A 307 5.07 15.92 -4.47
C ARG A 307 4.60 16.36 -3.07
N LEU A 308 3.41 15.93 -2.65
CA LEU A 308 2.91 16.22 -1.31
C LEU A 308 3.82 15.64 -0.24
N GLY A 309 4.31 14.41 -0.42
CA GLY A 309 5.29 13.79 0.48
C GLY A 309 6.55 14.64 0.66
N GLY A 310 7.12 15.17 -0.43
CA GLY A 310 8.24 16.10 -0.40
C GLY A 310 7.93 17.40 0.35
N VAL A 311 6.77 18.01 0.06
CA VAL A 311 6.33 19.25 0.74
C VAL A 311 6.09 19.03 2.23
N ILE A 312 5.55 17.87 2.64
CA ILE A 312 5.42 17.51 4.07
C ILE A 312 6.81 17.39 4.71
N ALA A 313 7.76 16.73 4.02
CA ALA A 313 9.11 16.58 4.51
C ALA A 313 9.79 17.94 4.71
N GLU A 314 9.75 18.83 3.72
CA GLU A 314 10.30 20.18 3.81
C GLU A 314 9.68 21.03 4.94
N GLN A 315 8.37 20.86 5.18
CA GLN A 315 7.65 21.70 6.15
C GLN A 315 7.77 21.20 7.59
N TYR A 316 7.88 19.87 7.80
CA TYR A 316 7.73 19.26 9.13
C TYR A 316 8.79 18.23 9.51
N LEU A 317 9.45 17.59 8.54
CA LEU A 317 10.32 16.46 8.78
C LEU A 317 11.80 16.85 8.63
N LEU A 318 12.68 15.85 8.68
CA LEU A 318 14.08 16.04 8.31
C LEU A 318 14.22 15.89 6.78
N THR A 319 14.79 16.89 6.15
CA THR A 319 15.21 16.86 4.74
C THR A 319 16.67 16.43 4.65
#